data_1a766b0b964ff0fb4d7fe70ce1bd4f13
#
_entry.id   1a766b0b964ff0fb4d7fe70ce1bd4f13
#
_cell.length_a   1.000
_cell.length_b   1.000
_cell.length_c   1.000
_cell.angle_alpha   90.00
_cell.angle_beta   90.00
_cell.angle_gamma   90.00
#
_symmetry.space_group_name_H-M   'P 1'
#
loop_
_entity.id
_entity.type
_entity.pdbx_description
1 polymer ?
#
loop_
_entity_poly.entity_id
_entity_poly.type
_entity_poly.pdbx_seq_one_letter_code
_entity_poly.pdbx_strand_id
1 'polypeptide(L)'
;MPSVPEPKYYSAAWTAPAQSASGSFDLTFTVNTDKYQLNTLEKVDGAVITVTPSRTGGNVDGGSWQMTPAGAQTITTSGHTQDDSFHLNGGDGSATWTVHYEVSKTSTSTLSGQEGPFASQAEADAAAEAAKNAAIGQLQNEAQGMVDAAIASARAQLANITFSYDEVIIPHGFDSTPGALGSHQTITVPANSSNDYPMKNDEWSVKVSIDKIDSETKQRIKGDAEFKIFEWDVVRKCYIPNGGYNQYKVERQSDGTYKVINHSDYAGGSDDLFYTQRNEGKFVIVESRAPSGYYGDWTDVTKPGTAGSVLGKRAYAFEITKALDGQTIWLGNADYNADITTANSGGTLIDTGEGVATITFGSRKADKTYATDPTGIANNEDSYTMHANADKMQNDRVLGNILLTKVDLEAARYLAAGSNGDTTLEGAVYDLYAADTIEHPDGVSGVVDRAPAPQVPARYAAATQLHGR
;
A
#
# COMPACT_ATOMS: atom_id res chain seq x y z
N MET A 1 89.48 61.36 48.27
CA MET A 1 89.10 60.32 47.28
C MET A 1 87.76 60.78 46.69
N PRO A 2 87.65 60.85 45.41
CA PRO A 2 86.33 61.17 44.80
C PRO A 2 85.40 59.92 45.05
N SER A 3 84.19 60.20 45.52
CA SER A 3 83.19 59.17 45.69
C SER A 3 82.80 58.57 44.37
N VAL A 4 82.91 57.26 44.20
CA VAL A 4 82.43 56.53 43.03
C VAL A 4 80.89 56.72 43.09
N PRO A 5 80.26 57.20 42.08
CA PRO A 5 78.83 57.31 42.07
C PRO A 5 78.22 55.88 42.13
N GLU A 6 77.26 55.72 43.04
CA GLU A 6 76.52 54.49 43.15
C GLU A 6 75.84 54.14 41.82
N PRO A 7 75.90 52.90 41.34
CA PRO A 7 75.24 52.52 40.17
C PRO A 7 73.73 52.75 40.26
N LYS A 8 73.17 53.51 39.33
CA LYS A 8 71.72 53.63 39.23
C LYS A 8 71.14 52.42 38.60
N TYR A 9 70.15 51.82 39.24
CA TYR A 9 69.39 50.69 38.73
C TYR A 9 68.02 51.20 38.35
N TYR A 10 67.50 50.69 37.18
CA TYR A 10 66.21 51.06 36.62
C TYR A 10 65.31 49.86 36.68
N SER A 11 64.01 50.09 36.85
CA SER A 11 62.98 49.10 36.79
C SER A 11 61.75 49.69 36.12
N ALA A 12 61.00 48.84 35.40
CA ALA A 12 59.77 49.22 34.75
C ALA A 12 58.61 48.28 35.15
N ALA A 13 57.50 48.83 35.53
CA ALA A 13 56.28 48.09 35.80
C ALA A 13 55.46 47.87 34.53
N TRP A 14 54.82 46.74 34.56
CA TRP A 14 53.91 46.41 33.44
C TRP A 14 52.60 45.88 33.99
N THR A 15 51.51 45.98 33.14
CA THR A 15 50.19 45.40 33.42
C THR A 15 49.63 44.89 32.08
N ALA A 16 49.27 43.63 32.08
CA ALA A 16 48.53 42.99 30.99
C ALA A 16 47.06 42.93 31.40
N PRO A 17 46.18 43.59 30.68
CA PRO A 17 44.75 43.51 30.94
C PRO A 17 44.21 42.12 30.65
N ALA A 18 43.07 41.78 31.22
CA ALA A 18 42.34 40.57 30.87
C ALA A 18 42.10 40.50 29.33
N GLN A 19 42.24 39.33 28.78
CA GLN A 19 42.08 39.05 27.35
C GLN A 19 40.81 38.28 27.11
N SER A 20 40.17 38.52 25.97
CA SER A 20 38.97 37.80 25.54
C SER A 20 39.24 36.93 24.31
N ALA A 21 38.59 35.81 24.27
CA ALA A 21 38.50 34.93 23.09
C ALA A 21 37.04 34.60 22.81
N SER A 22 36.77 34.30 21.56
CA SER A 22 35.42 33.90 21.08
C SER A 22 35.54 32.66 20.22
N GLY A 23 34.50 31.88 20.18
CA GLY A 23 34.38 30.71 19.30
C GLY A 23 32.93 30.38 19.01
N SER A 24 32.74 29.65 17.96
CA SER A 24 31.41 29.21 17.53
C SER A 24 31.48 27.85 16.85
N PHE A 25 30.33 27.21 16.69
CA PHE A 25 30.17 26.03 15.87
C PHE A 25 28.73 25.88 15.41
N ASP A 26 28.55 25.10 14.35
CA ASP A 26 27.25 24.70 13.82
C ASP A 26 27.03 23.21 14.02
N LEU A 27 25.74 22.84 14.24
CA LEU A 27 25.25 21.46 14.22
C LEU A 27 24.04 21.39 13.30
N THR A 28 23.96 20.34 12.50
CA THR A 28 22.83 20.08 11.61
C THR A 28 21.98 18.96 12.17
N PHE A 29 20.65 19.13 12.14
CA PHE A 29 19.67 18.12 12.53
C PHE A 29 18.78 17.87 11.36
N THR A 30 18.81 16.62 10.82
CA THR A 30 17.99 16.23 9.68
C THR A 30 17.05 15.12 10.12
N VAL A 31 15.76 15.33 9.82
CA VAL A 31 14.71 14.34 9.97
C VAL A 31 14.31 13.87 8.58
N ASN A 32 14.61 12.63 8.25
CA ASN A 32 14.10 11.99 7.05
C ASN A 32 12.84 11.21 7.43
N THR A 33 11.84 11.32 6.59
CA THR A 33 10.60 10.55 6.72
C THR A 33 10.73 9.25 5.97
N ASP A 34 10.18 8.19 6.55
CA ASP A 34 10.05 6.89 5.94
C ASP A 34 8.63 6.37 6.21
N LYS A 35 7.70 6.72 5.31
CA LYS A 35 6.28 6.49 5.47
C LYS A 35 5.84 5.18 4.82
N TYR A 36 5.15 4.32 5.58
CA TYR A 36 4.71 2.99 5.16
C TYR A 36 3.22 2.75 5.42
N GLN A 37 2.71 1.79 4.70
CA GLN A 37 1.48 1.08 5.02
C GLN A 37 1.76 0.09 6.17
N LEU A 38 0.79 -0.09 7.06
CA LEU A 38 0.96 -0.96 8.23
C LEU A 38 1.07 -2.43 7.84
N ASN A 39 0.18 -2.89 6.95
CA ASN A 39 0.00 -4.31 6.63
C ASN A 39 0.79 -4.73 5.40
N THR A 40 0.83 -3.92 4.36
CA THR A 40 1.51 -4.26 3.10
C THR A 40 2.96 -3.82 3.06
N LEU A 41 3.38 -2.92 3.97
CA LEU A 41 4.71 -2.33 4.05
C LEU A 41 5.14 -1.58 2.78
N GLU A 42 4.19 -1.21 1.93
CA GLU A 42 4.45 -0.35 0.78
C GLU A 42 4.61 1.11 1.23
N LYS A 43 5.26 1.91 0.42
CA LYS A 43 5.48 3.34 0.71
C LYS A 43 4.23 4.17 0.47
N VAL A 44 4.07 5.24 1.24
CA VAL A 44 2.89 6.12 1.21
C VAL A 44 3.29 7.55 0.91
N ASP A 45 2.80 8.07 -0.23
CA ASP A 45 2.95 9.48 -0.60
C ASP A 45 1.75 10.31 -0.14
N GLY A 46 1.96 11.62 -0.06
CA GLY A 46 0.90 12.59 0.24
C GLY A 46 0.60 12.76 1.73
N ALA A 47 1.32 12.06 2.62
CA ALA A 47 1.26 12.37 4.04
C ALA A 47 1.89 13.73 4.30
N VAL A 48 1.26 14.55 5.13
CA VAL A 48 1.82 15.82 5.59
C VAL A 48 2.17 15.70 7.05
N ILE A 49 3.46 15.86 7.34
CA ILE A 49 4.03 15.66 8.67
C ILE A 49 4.63 16.96 9.16
N THR A 50 4.23 17.40 10.32
CA THR A 50 4.81 18.55 11.00
C THR A 50 5.86 18.07 12.02
N VAL A 51 7.06 18.58 11.89
CA VAL A 51 8.20 18.28 12.76
C VAL A 51 8.53 19.51 13.57
N THR A 52 8.41 19.44 14.87
CA THR A 52 8.57 20.59 15.76
C THR A 52 9.69 20.33 16.79
N PRO A 53 10.76 21.11 16.79
CA PRO A 53 11.81 20.97 17.79
C PRO A 53 11.29 21.33 19.20
N SER A 54 11.70 20.60 20.20
CA SER A 54 11.33 20.84 21.60
C SER A 54 11.92 22.13 22.17
N ARG A 55 12.98 22.62 21.55
CA ARG A 55 13.66 23.88 21.88
C ARG A 55 14.36 24.46 20.66
N THR A 56 14.40 25.79 20.56
CA THR A 56 14.92 26.48 19.39
C THR A 56 16.06 27.46 19.72
N GLY A 57 16.44 27.57 20.99
CA GLY A 57 17.49 28.45 21.47
C GLY A 57 17.67 28.36 22.96
N GLY A 58 18.71 29.01 23.48
CA GLY A 58 19.01 29.07 24.90
C GLY A 58 20.48 29.38 25.20
N ASN A 59 20.83 29.27 26.46
CA ASN A 59 22.19 29.46 26.92
C ASN A 59 22.77 28.14 27.44
N VAL A 60 24.01 27.87 27.08
CA VAL A 60 24.78 26.69 27.49
C VAL A 60 26.21 27.15 27.78
N ASP A 61 26.74 26.84 28.95
CA ASP A 61 28.13 27.13 29.36
C ASP A 61 28.58 28.58 29.13
N GLY A 62 27.64 29.51 29.31
CA GLY A 62 27.88 30.95 29.16
C GLY A 62 28.01 31.41 27.70
N GLY A 63 27.68 30.57 26.72
CA GLY A 63 27.40 30.93 25.37
C GLY A 63 25.92 30.89 25.07
N SER A 64 25.54 31.37 23.90
CA SER A 64 24.16 31.33 23.37
C SER A 64 24.09 30.47 22.17
N TRP A 65 22.91 29.85 21.93
CA TRP A 65 22.64 29.12 20.70
C TRP A 65 21.25 29.43 20.17
N GLN A 66 21.11 29.32 18.86
CA GLN A 66 19.85 29.50 18.16
C GLN A 66 19.71 28.44 17.05
N MET A 67 18.48 28.03 16.80
CA MET A 67 18.14 27.11 15.74
C MET A 67 17.52 27.88 14.56
N THR A 68 17.90 27.51 13.35
CA THR A 68 17.35 28.03 12.12
C THR A 68 16.88 26.89 11.21
N PRO A 69 15.62 26.90 10.76
CA PRO A 69 14.55 27.82 11.16
C PRO A 69 14.14 27.67 12.63
N ALA A 70 13.66 28.74 13.23
CA ALA A 70 13.26 28.76 14.64
C ALA A 70 11.83 28.29 14.81
N GLY A 71 11.55 27.03 14.48
CA GLY A 71 10.21 26.49 14.63
C GLY A 71 9.97 25.20 13.85
N ALA A 72 8.70 24.86 13.75
CA ALA A 72 8.26 23.68 13.03
C ALA A 72 8.54 23.79 11.53
N GLN A 73 8.83 22.64 10.92
CA GLN A 73 8.84 22.49 9.46
C GLN A 73 7.83 21.41 9.06
N THR A 74 7.35 21.50 7.85
CA THR A 74 6.40 20.54 7.28
C THR A 74 7.10 19.71 6.21
N ILE A 75 6.92 18.41 6.28
CA ILE A 75 7.36 17.44 5.28
C ILE A 75 6.11 16.92 4.58
N THR A 76 6.13 16.90 3.24
CA THR A 76 5.13 16.17 2.45
C THR A 76 5.83 14.98 1.82
N THR A 77 5.35 13.77 2.11
CA THR A 77 5.92 12.56 1.55
C THR A 77 5.62 12.44 0.07
N SER A 78 6.62 12.04 -0.70
CA SER A 78 6.56 11.96 -2.15
C SER A 78 7.59 10.97 -2.68
N GLY A 79 7.68 10.85 -4.00
CA GLY A 79 8.65 9.98 -4.66
C GLY A 79 8.03 8.72 -5.25
N HIS A 80 6.70 8.73 -5.42
CA HIS A 80 5.96 7.60 -5.95
C HIS A 80 6.50 7.13 -7.30
N THR A 81 7.20 6.03 -7.30
CA THR A 81 7.66 5.31 -8.48
C THR A 81 7.40 3.83 -8.31
N GLN A 82 7.24 3.13 -9.41
CA GLN A 82 7.07 1.69 -9.40
C GLN A 82 8.30 1.06 -10.05
N ASP A 83 8.92 0.11 -9.35
CA ASP A 83 10.03 -0.66 -9.89
C ASP A 83 9.54 -1.83 -10.79
N ASP A 84 10.48 -2.56 -11.38
CA ASP A 84 10.18 -3.72 -12.22
C ASP A 84 9.52 -4.87 -11.45
N SER A 85 9.63 -4.88 -10.13
CA SER A 85 9.03 -5.85 -9.22
C SER A 85 7.68 -5.42 -8.70
N PHE A 86 7.15 -4.30 -9.19
CA PHE A 86 5.87 -3.71 -8.78
C PHE A 86 5.83 -3.16 -7.35
N HIS A 87 6.99 -2.92 -6.77
CA HIS A 87 7.05 -2.17 -5.52
C HIS A 87 6.86 -0.69 -5.78
N LEU A 88 6.15 -0.05 -4.88
CA LEU A 88 6.13 1.40 -4.80
C LEU A 88 7.31 1.87 -3.97
N ASN A 89 8.12 2.72 -4.59
CA ASN A 89 9.07 3.57 -3.89
C ASN A 89 8.39 4.92 -3.64
N GLY A 90 8.80 5.61 -2.61
CA GLY A 90 8.20 6.88 -2.19
C GLY A 90 8.09 6.94 -0.68
N GLY A 91 7.14 7.73 -0.21
CA GLY A 91 6.97 7.95 1.23
C GLY A 91 8.08 8.75 1.87
N ASP A 92 8.92 9.37 1.05
CA ASP A 92 10.14 10.05 1.47
C ASP A 92 9.91 11.56 1.58
N GLY A 93 10.68 12.18 2.46
CA GLY A 93 10.75 13.61 2.63
C GLY A 93 11.72 13.96 3.74
N SER A 94 12.16 15.20 3.79
CA SER A 94 13.12 15.61 4.81
C SER A 94 12.92 17.04 5.27
N ALA A 95 13.33 17.32 6.51
CA ALA A 95 13.43 18.65 7.06
C ALA A 95 14.75 18.79 7.81
N THR A 96 15.35 19.98 7.74
CA THR A 96 16.68 20.23 8.29
C THR A 96 16.70 21.52 9.09
N TRP A 97 17.36 21.48 10.21
CA TRP A 97 17.64 22.62 11.09
C TRP A 97 19.14 22.74 11.31
N THR A 98 19.59 23.99 11.44
CA THR A 98 20.96 24.30 11.84
C THR A 98 20.93 24.97 13.21
N VAL A 99 21.69 24.47 14.14
CA VAL A 99 21.95 25.10 15.42
C VAL A 99 23.27 25.81 15.32
N HIS A 100 23.25 27.12 15.54
CA HIS A 100 24.44 27.94 15.69
C HIS A 100 24.69 28.25 17.16
N TYR A 101 25.87 27.94 17.66
CA TYR A 101 26.33 28.25 19.01
C TYR A 101 27.50 29.23 18.95
N GLU A 102 27.46 30.24 19.81
CA GLU A 102 28.54 31.21 19.99
C GLU A 102 28.87 31.43 21.47
N VAL A 103 30.13 31.66 21.77
CA VAL A 103 30.59 31.93 23.11
C VAL A 103 31.77 32.90 23.10
N SER A 104 31.81 33.79 24.10
CA SER A 104 32.96 34.63 24.35
C SER A 104 33.33 34.47 25.84
N LYS A 105 34.62 34.32 26.09
CA LYS A 105 35.20 34.21 27.44
C LYS A 105 36.31 35.22 27.63
N THR A 106 36.44 35.71 28.84
CA THR A 106 37.51 36.63 29.23
C THR A 106 38.35 35.97 30.34
N SER A 107 39.65 36.08 30.27
CA SER A 107 40.56 35.56 31.29
C SER A 107 40.19 36.11 32.66
N THR A 108 40.42 35.28 33.71
CA THR A 108 39.90 35.56 35.07
C THR A 108 40.64 36.68 35.79
N SER A 109 41.84 37.05 35.36
CA SER A 109 42.69 38.02 36.02
C SER A 109 43.39 38.98 35.05
N THR A 110 43.86 40.08 35.58
CA THR A 110 44.92 40.88 35.01
C THR A 110 46.25 40.42 35.60
N LEU A 111 47.29 40.42 34.79
CA LEU A 111 48.64 40.12 35.26
C LEU A 111 49.43 41.43 35.32
N SER A 112 50.25 41.59 36.36
CA SER A 112 51.13 42.73 36.54
C SER A 112 52.44 42.31 37.15
N GLY A 113 53.47 43.02 36.85
CA GLY A 113 54.80 42.77 37.41
C GLY A 113 55.69 43.99 37.27
N GLN A 114 56.90 43.80 37.71
CA GLN A 114 57.97 44.78 37.59
C GLN A 114 59.25 44.06 37.16
N GLU A 115 59.92 44.60 36.18
CA GLU A 115 61.18 44.08 35.65
C GLU A 115 62.31 44.96 36.15
N GLY A 116 63.40 44.35 36.53
CA GLY A 116 64.61 45.04 37.01
C GLY A 116 65.30 44.27 38.18
N PRO A 117 66.47 44.75 38.61
CA PRO A 117 67.17 45.98 38.18
C PRO A 117 67.98 45.84 36.86
N PHE A 118 68.01 46.92 36.08
CA PHE A 118 68.75 47.01 34.83
C PHE A 118 69.72 48.18 34.82
N ALA A 119 70.71 48.18 33.95
CA ALA A 119 71.72 49.19 33.86
C ALA A 119 71.20 50.49 33.16
N SER A 120 70.12 50.41 32.37
CA SER A 120 69.51 51.57 31.72
C SER A 120 67.95 51.50 31.74
N GLN A 121 67.30 52.62 31.63
CA GLN A 121 65.83 52.69 31.56
C GLN A 121 65.30 52.01 30.32
N ALA A 122 66.05 52.13 29.20
CA ALA A 122 65.63 51.49 27.95
C ALA A 122 65.64 49.95 28.05
N GLU A 123 66.57 49.37 28.77
CA GLU A 123 66.58 47.91 29.04
C GLU A 123 65.41 47.51 29.94
N ALA A 124 65.13 48.31 31.02
CA ALA A 124 64.00 48.10 31.89
C ALA A 124 62.65 48.13 31.07
N ASP A 125 62.50 49.16 30.27
CA ASP A 125 61.25 49.32 29.46
C ASP A 125 61.08 48.22 28.43
N ALA A 126 62.16 47.77 27.76
CA ALA A 126 62.15 46.65 26.82
C ALA A 126 61.80 45.33 27.51
N ALA A 127 62.33 45.08 28.68
CA ALA A 127 62.03 43.88 29.48
C ALA A 127 60.59 43.91 29.96
N ALA A 128 60.10 45.06 30.45
CA ALA A 128 58.66 45.19 30.84
C ALA A 128 57.71 44.99 29.70
N GLU A 129 58.04 45.48 28.49
CA GLU A 129 57.15 45.23 27.30
C GLU A 129 57.22 43.77 26.89
N ALA A 130 58.37 43.12 26.90
CA ALA A 130 58.46 41.70 26.63
C ALA A 130 57.68 40.85 27.62
N ALA A 131 57.77 41.14 28.94
CA ALA A 131 57.02 40.47 29.98
C ALA A 131 55.52 40.69 29.86
N LYS A 132 55.10 41.90 29.54
CA LYS A 132 53.70 42.27 29.24
C LYS A 132 53.16 41.48 28.06
N ASN A 133 53.91 41.40 26.95
CA ASN A 133 53.51 40.65 25.77
C ASN A 133 53.40 39.15 26.05
N ALA A 134 54.33 38.59 26.83
CA ALA A 134 54.27 37.20 27.29
C ALA A 134 53.00 36.96 28.18
N ALA A 135 52.72 37.89 29.10
CA ALA A 135 51.52 37.82 29.93
C ALA A 135 50.22 37.97 29.15
N ILE A 136 50.18 38.83 28.12
CA ILE A 136 49.03 38.92 27.17
C ILE A 136 48.85 37.58 26.46
N GLY A 137 49.92 36.96 25.96
CA GLY A 137 49.83 35.64 25.31
C GLY A 137 49.32 34.54 26.28
N GLN A 138 49.75 34.57 27.55
CA GLN A 138 49.25 33.65 28.58
C GLN A 138 47.74 33.85 28.83
N LEU A 139 47.30 35.10 29.00
CA LEU A 139 45.90 35.42 29.23
C LEU A 139 45.02 35.11 28.00
N GLN A 140 45.54 35.28 26.78
CA GLN A 140 44.86 34.85 25.53
C GLN A 140 44.70 33.33 25.52
N ASN A 141 45.74 32.56 25.87
CA ASN A 141 45.65 31.11 25.94
C ASN A 141 44.65 30.64 27.02
N GLU A 142 44.61 31.33 28.18
CA GLU A 142 43.60 31.05 29.21
C GLU A 142 42.19 31.28 28.67
N ALA A 143 41.92 32.44 28.08
CA ALA A 143 40.60 32.76 27.48
C ALA A 143 40.23 31.76 26.41
N GLN A 144 41.17 31.39 25.54
CA GLN A 144 40.93 30.38 24.49
C GLN A 144 40.62 29.03 25.11
N GLY A 145 41.37 28.57 26.11
CA GLY A 145 41.08 27.31 26.81
C GLY A 145 39.68 27.29 27.45
N MET A 146 39.21 28.43 27.98
CA MET A 146 37.82 28.55 28.46
C MET A 146 36.78 28.46 27.34
N VAL A 147 37.07 29.05 26.18
CA VAL A 147 36.22 28.92 24.98
C VAL A 147 36.17 27.47 24.49
N ASP A 148 37.30 26.81 24.38
CA ASP A 148 37.40 25.44 23.91
C ASP A 148 36.67 24.47 24.83
N ALA A 149 36.77 24.66 26.15
CA ALA A 149 36.03 23.88 27.13
C ALA A 149 34.51 24.12 27.04
N ALA A 150 34.08 25.37 26.86
CA ALA A 150 32.66 25.69 26.69
C ALA A 150 32.10 25.11 25.38
N ILE A 151 32.84 25.15 24.26
CA ILE A 151 32.48 24.55 22.97
C ILE A 151 32.36 23.04 23.14
N ALA A 152 33.31 22.35 23.75
CA ALA A 152 33.28 20.90 23.95
C ALA A 152 32.05 20.47 24.76
N SER A 153 31.76 21.20 25.85
CA SER A 153 30.60 20.95 26.71
C SER A 153 29.29 21.24 25.97
N ALA A 154 29.19 22.36 25.25
CA ALA A 154 28.01 22.72 24.48
C ALA A 154 27.72 21.70 23.35
N ARG A 155 28.74 21.22 22.64
CA ARG A 155 28.60 20.14 21.66
C ARG A 155 28.00 18.87 22.27
N ALA A 156 28.43 18.49 23.47
CA ALA A 156 27.91 17.33 24.18
C ALA A 156 26.43 17.54 24.59
N GLN A 157 26.08 18.71 25.10
CA GLN A 157 24.71 19.04 25.52
C GLN A 157 23.74 19.24 24.35
N LEU A 158 24.22 19.66 23.20
CA LEU A 158 23.45 19.88 21.97
C LEU A 158 23.56 18.72 20.98
N ALA A 159 24.23 17.62 21.36
CA ALA A 159 24.41 16.45 20.48
C ALA A 159 23.10 15.81 20.03
N ASN A 160 22.04 16.01 20.81
CA ASN A 160 20.71 15.46 20.50
C ASN A 160 19.63 16.50 20.81
N ILE A 161 18.65 16.62 19.91
CA ILE A 161 17.45 17.41 20.14
C ILE A 161 16.23 16.52 19.92
N THR A 162 15.24 16.69 20.79
CA THR A 162 13.96 16.01 20.69
C THR A 162 13.00 16.82 19.84
N PHE A 163 12.27 16.15 18.97
CA PHE A 163 11.23 16.74 18.13
C PHE A 163 9.92 16.02 18.35
N SER A 164 8.79 16.73 18.28
CA SER A 164 7.52 16.11 17.98
C SER A 164 7.44 15.88 16.46
N TYR A 165 6.87 14.75 16.08
CA TYR A 165 6.79 14.27 14.72
C TYR A 165 5.37 13.81 14.49
N ASP A 166 4.56 14.71 13.90
CA ASP A 166 3.12 14.63 13.88
C ASP A 166 2.58 14.63 12.45
N GLU A 167 1.84 13.59 12.08
CA GLU A 167 1.10 13.57 10.82
C GLU A 167 -0.17 14.40 10.97
N VAL A 168 -0.28 15.44 10.18
CA VAL A 168 -1.41 16.38 10.19
C VAL A 168 -2.38 16.15 9.03
N ILE A 169 -1.93 15.48 7.97
CA ILE A 169 -2.77 15.02 6.88
C ILE A 169 -2.44 13.56 6.60
N ILE A 170 -3.42 12.70 6.80
CA ILE A 170 -3.38 11.28 6.46
C ILE A 170 -3.84 11.13 5.01
N PRO A 171 -3.12 10.42 4.14
CA PRO A 171 -3.54 10.18 2.77
C PRO A 171 -4.85 9.42 2.68
N HIS A 172 -5.57 9.64 1.59
CA HIS A 172 -6.81 8.91 1.31
C HIS A 172 -6.56 7.40 1.25
N GLY A 173 -7.43 6.61 1.84
CA GLY A 173 -7.31 5.15 1.92
C GLY A 173 -6.67 4.64 3.20
N PHE A 174 -6.30 5.55 4.11
CA PHE A 174 -5.61 5.20 5.33
C PHE A 174 -6.24 5.87 6.55
N ASP A 175 -6.01 5.27 7.69
CA ASP A 175 -6.29 5.83 9.01
C ASP A 175 -5.00 5.94 9.83
N SER A 176 -5.06 6.69 10.94
CA SER A 176 -3.92 6.82 11.84
C SER A 176 -3.65 5.49 12.56
N THR A 177 -2.38 5.09 12.59
CA THR A 177 -1.96 3.94 13.40
C THR A 177 -1.60 4.41 14.81
N PRO A 178 -2.19 3.85 15.87
CA PRO A 178 -1.77 4.14 17.24
C PRO A 178 -0.40 3.51 17.56
N GLY A 179 0.30 4.07 18.53
CA GLY A 179 1.55 3.52 19.05
C GLY A 179 2.81 4.19 18.53
N ALA A 180 3.96 3.55 18.75
CA ALA A 180 5.29 4.14 18.57
C ALA A 180 5.63 4.50 17.10
N LEU A 181 4.98 3.86 16.14
CA LEU A 181 5.15 4.13 14.71
C LEU A 181 3.93 4.83 14.10
N GLY A 182 2.99 5.28 14.93
CA GLY A 182 1.76 5.93 14.50
C GLY A 182 1.94 7.40 14.16
N SER A 183 0.82 8.08 13.92
CA SER A 183 0.75 9.46 13.42
C SER A 183 1.24 10.53 14.40
N HIS A 184 1.53 10.18 15.64
CA HIS A 184 2.09 11.08 16.65
C HIS A 184 3.25 10.40 17.36
N GLN A 185 4.45 10.99 17.26
CA GLN A 185 5.67 10.44 17.83
C GLN A 185 6.53 11.55 18.45
N THR A 186 7.35 11.15 19.41
CA THR A 186 8.48 11.95 19.88
C THR A 186 9.76 11.26 19.45
N ILE A 187 10.56 11.96 18.65
CA ILE A 187 11.82 11.44 18.12
C ILE A 187 13.00 12.20 18.70
N THR A 188 14.12 11.52 18.86
CA THR A 188 15.39 12.14 19.24
C THR A 188 16.32 12.11 18.04
N VAL A 189 16.74 13.28 17.61
CA VAL A 189 17.58 13.45 16.41
C VAL A 189 19.00 13.77 16.85
N PRO A 190 19.98 12.93 16.50
CA PRO A 190 21.39 13.23 16.74
C PRO A 190 21.89 14.32 15.79
N ALA A 191 22.78 15.15 16.28
CA ALA A 191 23.45 16.15 15.45
C ALA A 191 24.31 15.50 14.35
N ASN A 192 24.33 16.14 13.18
CA ASN A 192 25.15 15.74 12.03
C ASN A 192 24.90 14.29 11.56
N SER A 193 23.69 13.79 11.79
CA SER A 193 23.23 12.48 11.31
C SER A 193 22.11 12.64 10.30
N SER A 194 21.95 11.60 9.49
CA SER A 194 20.84 11.48 8.55
C SER A 194 20.13 10.16 8.83
N ASN A 195 19.15 10.20 9.71
CA ASN A 195 18.39 9.03 10.13
C ASN A 195 16.98 9.09 9.56
N ASP A 196 16.47 7.91 9.18
CA ASP A 196 15.09 7.73 8.79
C ASP A 196 14.23 7.48 10.03
N TYR A 197 13.07 8.13 10.05
CA TYR A 197 12.10 8.00 11.11
C TYR A 197 10.83 7.39 10.52
N PRO A 198 10.59 6.08 10.79
CA PRO A 198 9.46 5.37 10.21
C PRO A 198 8.14 5.84 10.83
N MET A 199 7.12 5.95 9.99
CA MET A 199 5.75 6.18 10.39
C MET A 199 4.82 5.31 9.56
N LYS A 200 3.76 4.77 10.16
CA LYS A 200 2.83 3.85 9.51
C LYS A 200 1.42 4.35 9.59
N ASN A 201 0.65 4.07 8.53
CA ASN A 201 -0.80 4.21 8.53
C ASN A 201 -1.46 2.87 8.32
N ASP A 202 -2.63 2.72 8.91
CA ASP A 202 -3.49 1.55 8.73
C ASP A 202 -4.29 1.69 7.45
N GLU A 203 -4.20 0.70 6.57
CA GLU A 203 -4.93 0.68 5.29
C GLU A 203 -6.38 0.28 5.52
N TRP A 204 -7.29 0.94 4.82
CA TRP A 204 -8.65 0.42 4.73
C TRP A 204 -8.62 -0.97 4.10
N SER A 205 -9.41 -1.86 4.64
CA SER A 205 -9.46 -3.23 4.16
C SER A 205 -10.88 -3.77 4.15
N VAL A 206 -11.13 -4.75 3.26
CA VAL A 206 -12.40 -5.46 3.19
C VAL A 206 -12.14 -6.96 3.03
N LYS A 207 -13.05 -7.78 3.55
CA LYS A 207 -13.12 -9.20 3.21
C LYS A 207 -14.11 -9.38 2.08
N VAL A 208 -13.76 -10.19 1.08
CA VAL A 208 -14.60 -10.40 -0.09
C VAL A 208 -15.07 -11.83 -0.16
N SER A 209 -16.38 -12.00 -0.18
CA SER A 209 -17.06 -13.27 -0.39
C SER A 209 -17.89 -13.24 -1.67
N ILE A 210 -17.93 -14.35 -2.41
CA ILE A 210 -18.68 -14.47 -3.65
C ILE A 210 -19.67 -15.63 -3.51
N ASP A 211 -20.89 -15.40 -3.93
CA ASP A 211 -21.90 -16.44 -4.07
C ASP A 211 -22.23 -16.64 -5.54
N LYS A 212 -21.98 -17.83 -6.03
CA LYS A 212 -22.21 -18.19 -7.43
C LYS A 212 -23.56 -18.84 -7.57
N ILE A 213 -24.44 -18.30 -8.42
CA ILE A 213 -25.82 -18.72 -8.51
C ILE A 213 -26.23 -19.05 -9.94
N ASP A 214 -27.20 -19.92 -10.06
CA ASP A 214 -27.90 -20.24 -11.27
C ASP A 214 -28.88 -19.13 -11.65
N SER A 215 -28.81 -18.64 -12.89
CA SER A 215 -29.62 -17.50 -13.33
C SER A 215 -31.12 -17.79 -13.37
N GLU A 216 -31.50 -19.06 -13.53
CA GLU A 216 -32.91 -19.46 -13.62
C GLU A 216 -33.48 -19.84 -12.25
N THR A 217 -32.79 -20.73 -11.54
CA THR A 217 -33.29 -21.25 -10.26
C THR A 217 -33.00 -20.36 -9.09
N LYS A 218 -32.08 -19.42 -9.24
CA LYS A 218 -31.58 -18.56 -8.17
C LYS A 218 -30.99 -19.32 -7.00
N GLN A 219 -30.54 -20.53 -7.24
CA GLN A 219 -29.88 -21.36 -6.23
C GLN A 219 -28.36 -21.34 -6.43
N ARG A 220 -27.64 -21.58 -5.34
CA ARG A 220 -26.19 -21.68 -5.35
C ARG A 220 -25.73 -22.84 -6.25
N ILE A 221 -24.79 -22.57 -7.13
CA ILE A 221 -24.18 -23.56 -8.00
C ILE A 221 -23.17 -24.38 -7.17
N LYS A 222 -23.29 -25.70 -7.21
CA LYS A 222 -22.39 -26.60 -6.49
C LYS A 222 -21.10 -26.92 -7.23
N GLY A 223 -21.05 -26.64 -8.53
CA GLY A 223 -19.87 -26.86 -9.36
C GLY A 223 -18.76 -25.85 -9.08
N ASP A 224 -17.55 -26.18 -9.55
CA ASP A 224 -16.39 -25.35 -9.34
C ASP A 224 -16.25 -24.31 -10.46
N ALA A 225 -16.31 -23.04 -10.08
CA ALA A 225 -15.90 -21.91 -10.89
C ALA A 225 -14.45 -21.52 -10.58
N GLU A 226 -13.77 -20.94 -11.56
CA GLU A 226 -12.46 -20.31 -11.35
C GLU A 226 -12.57 -18.82 -11.56
N PHE A 227 -11.85 -18.08 -10.75
CA PHE A 227 -11.85 -16.63 -10.79
C PHE A 227 -10.43 -16.11 -10.90
N LYS A 228 -10.28 -14.97 -11.56
CA LYS A 228 -9.08 -14.15 -11.60
C LYS A 228 -9.38 -12.83 -10.92
N ILE A 229 -8.43 -12.33 -10.16
CA ILE A 229 -8.51 -11.01 -9.57
C ILE A 229 -7.46 -10.10 -10.20
N PHE A 230 -7.89 -8.90 -10.52
CA PHE A 230 -7.08 -7.85 -11.09
C PHE A 230 -7.13 -6.64 -10.17
N GLU A 231 -6.01 -5.98 -10.00
CA GLU A 231 -5.91 -4.74 -9.25
C GLU A 231 -5.52 -3.58 -10.16
N TRP A 232 -5.99 -2.40 -9.83
CA TRP A 232 -5.62 -1.19 -10.57
C TRP A 232 -4.15 -0.85 -10.36
N ASP A 233 -3.46 -0.50 -11.42
CA ASP A 233 -2.09 0.01 -11.37
C ASP A 233 -2.09 1.50 -11.69
N VAL A 234 -1.79 2.33 -10.71
CA VAL A 234 -1.85 3.80 -10.82
C VAL A 234 -0.83 4.37 -11.79
N VAL A 235 0.28 3.68 -12.00
CA VAL A 235 1.35 4.10 -12.89
C VAL A 235 1.00 3.76 -14.34
N ARG A 236 0.54 2.53 -14.57
CA ARG A 236 0.17 2.03 -15.90
C ARG A 236 -1.24 2.43 -16.32
N LYS A 237 -2.08 2.87 -15.37
CA LYS A 237 -3.48 3.24 -15.62
C LYS A 237 -4.30 2.10 -16.22
N CYS A 238 -4.05 0.88 -15.76
CA CYS A 238 -4.77 -0.31 -16.18
C CYS A 238 -4.89 -1.32 -15.04
N TYR A 239 -5.81 -2.28 -15.17
CA TYR A 239 -5.92 -3.41 -14.28
C TYR A 239 -4.90 -4.47 -14.67
N ILE A 240 -4.09 -4.89 -13.73
CA ILE A 240 -3.07 -5.91 -13.92
C ILE A 240 -3.44 -7.18 -13.14
N PRO A 241 -3.03 -8.37 -13.63
CA PRO A 241 -3.18 -9.59 -12.86
C PRO A 241 -2.52 -9.41 -11.50
N ASN A 242 -3.25 -9.79 -10.48
CA ASN A 242 -2.74 -9.76 -9.13
C ASN A 242 -1.49 -10.63 -9.01
N GLY A 243 -0.45 -10.02 -8.55
CA GLY A 243 0.83 -10.70 -8.38
C GLY A 243 1.84 -9.76 -7.74
N GLY A 244 2.90 -10.26 -7.21
CA GLY A 244 3.85 -9.55 -6.38
C GLY A 244 3.69 -10.01 -4.95
N TYR A 245 3.94 -9.13 -4.01
CA TYR A 245 3.89 -9.48 -2.60
C TYR A 245 2.47 -9.78 -2.11
N ASN A 246 1.46 -9.13 -2.66
CA ASN A 246 0.06 -9.38 -2.32
C ASN A 246 -0.58 -10.25 -3.41
N GLN A 247 -0.41 -11.55 -3.30
CA GLN A 247 -1.04 -12.49 -4.22
C GLN A 247 -2.41 -12.89 -3.69
N TYR A 248 -3.44 -12.21 -4.14
CA TYR A 248 -4.80 -12.62 -3.88
C TYR A 248 -5.20 -13.77 -4.80
N LYS A 249 -5.93 -14.72 -4.29
CA LYS A 249 -6.63 -15.73 -5.07
C LYS A 249 -8.07 -15.86 -4.59
N VAL A 250 -8.92 -16.41 -5.43
CA VAL A 250 -10.29 -16.72 -5.05
C VAL A 250 -10.38 -18.22 -4.80
N GLU A 251 -10.75 -18.61 -3.60
CA GLU A 251 -10.86 -20.02 -3.19
C GLU A 251 -12.28 -20.39 -2.83
N ARG A 252 -12.71 -21.57 -3.30
CA ARG A 252 -13.98 -22.15 -2.92
C ARG A 252 -13.95 -22.62 -1.46
N GLN A 253 -15.01 -22.31 -0.73
CA GLN A 253 -15.21 -22.74 0.64
C GLN A 253 -16.04 -24.01 0.71
N SER A 254 -16.03 -24.69 1.86
CA SER A 254 -16.78 -25.93 2.09
C SER A 254 -18.30 -25.77 1.97
N ASP A 255 -18.81 -24.55 2.19
CA ASP A 255 -20.23 -24.22 2.06
C ASP A 255 -20.65 -23.88 0.62
N GLY A 256 -19.69 -23.93 -0.33
CA GLY A 256 -19.91 -23.63 -1.74
C GLY A 256 -19.77 -22.17 -2.12
N THR A 257 -19.51 -21.26 -1.17
CA THR A 257 -19.13 -19.89 -1.45
C THR A 257 -17.67 -19.81 -1.86
N TYR A 258 -17.25 -18.61 -2.31
CA TYR A 258 -15.86 -18.32 -2.59
C TYR A 258 -15.39 -17.15 -1.76
N LYS A 259 -14.13 -17.14 -1.38
CA LYS A 259 -13.48 -16.03 -0.69
C LYS A 259 -12.24 -15.58 -1.43
N VAL A 260 -11.99 -14.29 -1.41
CA VAL A 260 -10.68 -13.75 -1.77
C VAL A 260 -9.73 -13.99 -0.59
N ILE A 261 -8.60 -14.60 -0.88
CA ILE A 261 -7.58 -14.93 0.13
C ILE A 261 -6.25 -14.33 -0.30
N ASN A 262 -5.63 -13.63 0.60
CA ASN A 262 -4.29 -13.11 0.41
C ASN A 262 -3.26 -14.21 0.71
N HIS A 263 -2.38 -14.46 -0.25
CA HIS A 263 -1.27 -15.41 -0.13
C HIS A 263 0.07 -14.76 0.18
N SER A 264 0.09 -13.45 0.36
CA SER A 264 1.32 -12.74 0.61
C SER A 264 1.91 -13.13 1.96
N ASP A 265 3.22 -13.35 1.97
CA ASP A 265 3.97 -13.52 3.20
C ASP A 265 3.90 -12.28 4.10
N TYR A 266 3.60 -11.11 3.53
CA TYR A 266 3.46 -9.85 4.26
C TYR A 266 2.17 -9.76 5.06
N ALA A 267 1.07 -10.19 4.49
CA ALA A 267 -0.24 -10.09 5.16
C ALA A 267 -0.58 -11.32 6.02
N GLY A 268 0.35 -12.26 6.16
CA GLY A 268 0.17 -13.41 7.03
C GLY A 268 -0.93 -14.38 6.62
N GLY A 269 -1.32 -14.40 5.34
CA GLY A 269 -2.36 -15.28 4.83
C GLY A 269 -3.77 -14.89 5.27
N SER A 270 -4.03 -13.61 5.47
CA SER A 270 -5.37 -13.08 5.80
C SER A 270 -6.32 -13.12 4.61
N ASP A 271 -7.62 -12.99 4.88
CA ASP A 271 -8.65 -12.79 3.87
C ASP A 271 -8.98 -11.28 3.66
N ASP A 272 -8.11 -10.39 4.12
CA ASP A 272 -8.25 -8.95 3.93
C ASP A 272 -7.70 -8.50 2.58
N LEU A 273 -8.48 -7.73 1.86
CA LEU A 273 -8.12 -7.06 0.62
C LEU A 273 -7.88 -5.59 0.94
N PHE A 274 -6.65 -5.13 0.78
CA PHE A 274 -6.22 -3.83 1.26
C PHE A 274 -6.33 -2.74 0.19
N TYR A 275 -6.74 -1.55 0.60
CA TYR A 275 -6.45 -0.34 -0.15
C TYR A 275 -4.94 -0.13 -0.18
N THR A 276 -4.38 0.14 -1.35
CA THR A 276 -3.00 0.59 -1.49
C THR A 276 -2.96 1.78 -2.44
N GLN A 277 -1.96 2.63 -2.33
CA GLN A 277 -1.79 3.73 -3.29
C GLN A 277 -1.57 3.23 -4.71
N ARG A 278 -1.03 2.02 -4.87
CA ARG A 278 -0.84 1.38 -6.15
C ARG A 278 -2.16 1.01 -6.83
N ASN A 279 -3.12 0.49 -6.07
CA ASN A 279 -4.39 0.03 -6.61
C ASN A 279 -5.54 1.02 -6.42
N GLU A 280 -5.35 2.09 -5.66
CA GLU A 280 -6.39 3.07 -5.30
C GLU A 280 -7.66 2.40 -4.74
N GLY A 281 -7.52 1.22 -4.11
CA GLY A 281 -8.64 0.42 -3.63
C GLY A 281 -9.52 -0.20 -4.74
N LYS A 282 -9.09 -0.18 -5.99
CA LYS A 282 -9.90 -0.62 -7.14
C LYS A 282 -9.50 -2.01 -7.59
N PHE A 283 -10.50 -2.87 -7.72
CA PHE A 283 -10.34 -4.28 -8.08
C PHE A 283 -11.39 -4.72 -9.10
N VAL A 284 -11.02 -5.71 -9.90
CA VAL A 284 -11.93 -6.45 -10.78
C VAL A 284 -11.74 -7.94 -10.55
N ILE A 285 -12.82 -8.65 -10.25
CA ILE A 285 -12.85 -10.11 -10.19
C ILE A 285 -13.59 -10.61 -11.42
N VAL A 286 -12.98 -11.52 -12.14
CA VAL A 286 -13.52 -12.09 -13.37
C VAL A 286 -13.61 -13.60 -13.24
N GLU A 287 -14.75 -14.17 -13.61
CA GLU A 287 -14.89 -15.61 -13.75
C GLU A 287 -14.11 -16.08 -14.98
N SER A 288 -13.01 -16.80 -14.75
CA SER A 288 -12.16 -17.33 -15.84
C SER A 288 -12.62 -18.70 -16.34
N ARG A 289 -13.38 -19.42 -15.54
CA ARG A 289 -14.02 -20.68 -15.94
C ARG A 289 -15.34 -20.85 -15.20
N ALA A 290 -16.41 -21.02 -15.95
CA ALA A 290 -17.72 -21.35 -15.41
C ALA A 290 -17.75 -22.78 -14.86
N PRO A 291 -18.66 -23.08 -13.91
CA PRO A 291 -18.93 -24.44 -13.51
C PRO A 291 -19.38 -25.33 -14.67
N SER A 292 -19.12 -26.62 -14.58
CA SER A 292 -19.57 -27.58 -15.59
C SER A 292 -21.08 -27.50 -15.80
N GLY A 293 -21.51 -27.49 -17.05
CA GLY A 293 -22.93 -27.36 -17.41
C GLY A 293 -23.46 -25.91 -17.47
N TYR A 294 -22.61 -24.93 -17.29
CA TYR A 294 -22.94 -23.51 -17.39
C TYR A 294 -22.14 -22.83 -18.50
N TYR A 295 -22.72 -21.78 -19.08
CA TYR A 295 -22.01 -20.97 -20.06
C TYR A 295 -20.92 -20.15 -19.39
N GLY A 296 -19.70 -20.23 -19.94
CA GLY A 296 -18.58 -19.41 -19.59
C GLY A 296 -18.41 -18.30 -20.63
N ASP A 297 -18.91 -17.13 -20.33
CA ASP A 297 -18.83 -16.01 -21.30
C ASP A 297 -17.39 -15.59 -21.60
N TRP A 298 -16.47 -16.01 -20.75
CA TRP A 298 -15.05 -15.71 -20.93
C TRP A 298 -14.41 -16.38 -22.15
N THR A 299 -14.92 -17.56 -22.56
CA THR A 299 -14.38 -18.32 -23.68
C THR A 299 -14.74 -17.73 -25.04
N ASP A 300 -15.79 -16.92 -25.09
CA ASP A 300 -16.32 -16.34 -26.31
C ASP A 300 -15.85 -14.91 -26.58
N VAL A 301 -14.84 -14.45 -25.81
CA VAL A 301 -14.35 -13.09 -25.88
C VAL A 301 -13.48 -12.88 -27.09
N THR A 302 -13.84 -11.90 -27.89
CA THR A 302 -13.00 -11.35 -28.95
C THR A 302 -12.28 -10.10 -28.47
N LYS A 303 -11.05 -9.90 -28.94
CA LYS A 303 -10.28 -8.68 -28.57
C LYS A 303 -10.99 -7.40 -29.04
N PRO A 304 -10.76 -6.27 -28.32
CA PRO A 304 -11.26 -4.97 -28.74
C PRO A 304 -10.88 -4.64 -30.19
N GLY A 305 -11.73 -3.89 -30.86
CA GLY A 305 -11.61 -3.56 -32.29
C GLY A 305 -12.43 -4.44 -33.18
N THR A 306 -13.00 -5.53 -32.67
CA THR A 306 -14.02 -6.32 -33.39
C THR A 306 -15.38 -5.84 -32.92
N ALA A 307 -16.25 -5.49 -33.88
CA ALA A 307 -17.59 -5.00 -33.54
C ALA A 307 -18.34 -6.04 -32.69
N GLY A 308 -18.81 -5.60 -31.52
CA GLY A 308 -19.56 -6.44 -30.58
C GLY A 308 -18.72 -7.28 -29.62
N SER A 309 -17.40 -7.01 -29.50
CA SER A 309 -16.58 -7.71 -28.54
C SER A 309 -16.93 -7.30 -27.08
N VAL A 310 -17.34 -8.29 -26.32
CA VAL A 310 -17.66 -8.13 -24.90
C VAL A 310 -16.82 -9.12 -24.12
N LEU A 311 -16.06 -8.62 -23.18
CA LEU A 311 -15.28 -9.45 -22.27
C LEU A 311 -16.17 -9.86 -21.10
N GLY A 312 -16.62 -11.10 -21.08
CA GLY A 312 -17.30 -11.71 -19.95
C GLY A 312 -18.45 -10.91 -19.34
N LYS A 313 -19.59 -11.50 -19.23
CA LYS A 313 -20.71 -10.89 -18.48
C LYS A 313 -20.50 -10.98 -16.95
N ARG A 314 -19.47 -11.71 -16.52
CA ARG A 314 -19.29 -12.15 -15.13
C ARG A 314 -18.06 -11.54 -14.51
N ALA A 315 -17.97 -10.22 -14.63
CA ALA A 315 -16.94 -9.44 -14.00
C ALA A 315 -17.53 -8.58 -12.88
N TYR A 316 -16.78 -8.47 -11.80
CA TYR A 316 -17.15 -7.64 -10.69
C TYR A 316 -16.08 -6.58 -10.46
N ALA A 317 -16.44 -5.34 -10.72
CA ALA A 317 -15.62 -4.18 -10.39
C ALA A 317 -16.11 -3.56 -9.09
N PHE A 318 -15.23 -3.31 -8.16
CA PHE A 318 -15.54 -2.67 -6.89
C PHE A 318 -14.38 -1.82 -6.40
N GLU A 319 -14.68 -0.95 -5.45
CA GLU A 319 -13.73 -0.05 -4.84
C GLU A 319 -13.85 -0.11 -3.32
N ILE A 320 -12.69 -0.18 -2.64
CA ILE A 320 -12.63 -0.08 -1.18
C ILE A 320 -12.77 1.39 -0.80
N THR A 321 -13.73 1.68 0.05
CA THR A 321 -13.97 3.01 0.60
C THR A 321 -13.94 2.96 2.12
N LYS A 322 -13.78 4.12 2.77
CA LYS A 322 -13.79 4.20 4.24
C LYS A 322 -15.07 3.62 4.85
N ALA A 323 -16.19 3.72 4.16
CA ALA A 323 -17.47 3.18 4.65
C ALA A 323 -17.48 1.64 4.68
N LEU A 324 -16.59 1.00 3.93
CA LEU A 324 -16.47 -0.45 3.83
C LEU A 324 -15.34 -1.01 4.70
N ASP A 325 -14.56 -0.14 5.32
CA ASP A 325 -13.40 -0.55 6.11
C ASP A 325 -13.79 -1.53 7.23
N GLY A 326 -13.01 -2.61 7.34
CA GLY A 326 -13.22 -3.68 8.30
C GLY A 326 -14.44 -4.57 8.02
N GLN A 327 -15.17 -4.37 6.90
CA GLN A 327 -16.39 -5.11 6.60
C GLN A 327 -16.12 -6.34 5.73
N THR A 328 -17.03 -7.30 5.81
CA THR A 328 -17.15 -8.36 4.81
C THR A 328 -18.14 -7.92 3.74
N ILE A 329 -17.70 -7.87 2.49
CA ILE A 329 -18.54 -7.56 1.34
C ILE A 329 -18.92 -8.83 0.58
N TRP A 330 -20.15 -8.86 0.08
CA TRP A 330 -20.64 -9.94 -0.74
C TRP A 330 -20.81 -9.49 -2.18
N LEU A 331 -20.16 -10.19 -3.08
CA LEU A 331 -20.37 -10.04 -4.52
C LEU A 331 -21.39 -11.09 -4.97
N GLY A 332 -22.60 -10.66 -5.19
CA GLY A 332 -23.71 -11.53 -5.55
C GLY A 332 -24.96 -10.74 -5.88
N ASN A 333 -26.06 -11.44 -6.14
CA ASN A 333 -27.33 -10.79 -6.43
C ASN A 333 -28.12 -10.48 -5.15
N ALA A 334 -28.40 -9.20 -4.89
CA ALA A 334 -29.23 -8.78 -3.78
C ALA A 334 -30.64 -9.40 -3.81
N ASP A 335 -31.21 -9.60 -4.99
CA ASP A 335 -32.54 -10.17 -5.14
C ASP A 335 -32.62 -11.66 -4.81
N TYR A 336 -31.43 -12.28 -4.75
CA TYR A 336 -31.32 -13.72 -4.53
C TYR A 336 -31.50 -14.08 -3.05
N ASN A 337 -31.34 -13.13 -2.09
CA ASN A 337 -31.05 -13.65 -0.78
C ASN A 337 -31.43 -12.83 0.43
N ALA A 338 -32.68 -12.97 0.80
CA ALA A 338 -33.03 -12.80 2.21
C ALA A 338 -32.28 -13.82 3.13
N ASP A 339 -31.95 -15.01 2.62
CA ASP A 339 -31.34 -16.09 3.39
C ASP A 339 -29.82 -16.00 3.52
N ILE A 340 -29.09 -15.52 2.49
CA ILE A 340 -27.65 -15.30 2.59
C ILE A 340 -27.34 -14.07 3.46
N THR A 341 -28.09 -13.02 3.33
CA THR A 341 -27.92 -11.81 4.15
C THR A 341 -28.18 -12.05 5.63
N THR A 342 -29.03 -12.99 5.97
CA THR A 342 -29.38 -13.32 7.38
C THR A 342 -28.63 -14.51 7.95
N ALA A 343 -28.31 -15.52 7.14
CA ALA A 343 -27.71 -16.75 7.64
C ALA A 343 -26.17 -16.75 7.66
N ASN A 344 -25.52 -15.96 6.79
CA ASN A 344 -24.07 -15.97 6.65
C ASN A 344 -23.39 -14.75 7.26
N SER A 345 -24.01 -14.12 8.23
CA SER A 345 -23.35 -13.20 9.15
C SER A 345 -22.80 -11.91 8.57
N GLY A 346 -23.59 -10.87 8.64
CA GLY A 346 -23.07 -9.53 8.86
C GLY A 346 -22.22 -8.88 7.77
N GLY A 347 -22.23 -9.41 6.56
CA GLY A 347 -21.54 -8.78 5.45
C GLY A 347 -22.43 -7.77 4.74
N THR A 348 -21.84 -6.67 4.26
CA THR A 348 -22.53 -5.68 3.44
C THR A 348 -22.63 -6.17 2.01
N LEU A 349 -23.85 -6.29 1.49
CA LEU A 349 -24.05 -6.55 0.07
C LEU A 349 -23.76 -5.24 -0.71
N ILE A 350 -22.79 -5.31 -1.62
CA ILE A 350 -22.51 -4.17 -2.50
C ILE A 350 -23.45 -4.26 -3.70
N ASP A 351 -24.37 -3.29 -3.80
CA ASP A 351 -25.05 -3.01 -5.04
C ASP A 351 -24.12 -2.15 -5.92
N THR A 352 -23.43 -2.82 -6.83
CA THR A 352 -22.44 -2.17 -7.70
C THR A 352 -23.08 -1.59 -8.95
N GLY A 353 -24.42 -1.66 -9.06
CA GLY A 353 -25.14 -1.24 -10.25
C GLY A 353 -24.94 -2.19 -11.43
N GLU A 354 -25.80 -2.10 -12.43
CA GLU A 354 -25.69 -2.81 -13.70
C GLU A 354 -25.08 -1.88 -14.75
N GLY A 355 -24.19 -2.41 -15.58
CA GLY A 355 -23.65 -1.61 -16.65
C GLY A 355 -22.63 -2.32 -17.53
N VAL A 356 -22.39 -1.71 -18.67
CA VAL A 356 -21.29 -2.07 -19.57
C VAL A 356 -20.16 -1.06 -19.32
N ALA A 357 -19.00 -1.55 -18.98
CA ALA A 357 -17.82 -0.73 -18.76
C ALA A 357 -16.67 -1.16 -19.66
N THR A 358 -15.86 -0.20 -20.08
CA THR A 358 -14.58 -0.49 -20.72
C THR A 358 -13.52 -0.56 -19.63
N ILE A 359 -12.88 -1.70 -19.52
CA ILE A 359 -11.81 -1.93 -18.55
C ILE A 359 -10.53 -2.17 -19.33
N THR A 360 -9.50 -1.41 -18.98
CA THR A 360 -8.16 -1.57 -19.56
C THR A 360 -7.37 -2.55 -18.71
N PHE A 361 -6.90 -3.62 -19.31
CA PHE A 361 -6.05 -4.61 -18.70
C PHE A 361 -4.63 -4.48 -19.23
N GLY A 362 -3.65 -4.65 -18.35
CA GLY A 362 -2.24 -4.61 -18.68
C GLY A 362 -1.50 -5.88 -18.31
N SER A 363 -0.33 -6.07 -18.89
CA SER A 363 0.58 -7.10 -18.43
C SER A 363 1.39 -6.60 -17.22
N ARG A 364 1.69 -7.53 -16.33
CA ARG A 364 2.49 -7.21 -15.16
C ARG A 364 3.94 -6.89 -15.49
N LYS A 365 4.50 -7.57 -16.50
CA LYS A 365 5.86 -7.37 -16.99
C LYS A 365 5.89 -7.34 -18.49
N ALA A 366 6.85 -6.60 -19.04
CA ALA A 366 7.12 -6.59 -20.46
C ALA A 366 7.72 -7.92 -20.99
N ASP A 367 8.06 -8.86 -20.12
CA ASP A 367 8.72 -10.13 -20.43
C ASP A 367 7.82 -11.22 -20.96
N LYS A 368 6.55 -10.93 -21.18
CA LYS A 368 5.59 -11.85 -21.77
C LYS A 368 5.16 -13.05 -20.91
N THR A 369 5.57 -13.14 -19.64
CA THR A 369 5.20 -14.27 -18.77
C THR A 369 3.70 -14.41 -18.55
N TYR A 370 2.92 -13.40 -18.88
CA TYR A 370 1.46 -13.40 -18.80
C TYR A 370 0.75 -13.47 -20.13
N ALA A 371 1.50 -13.64 -21.23
CA ALA A 371 0.92 -13.76 -22.57
C ALA A 371 -0.09 -14.89 -22.72
N THR A 372 0.04 -15.88 -21.90
CA THR A 372 -0.76 -17.09 -21.85
C THR A 372 -1.73 -17.09 -20.69
N ASP A 373 -2.07 -15.92 -20.13
CA ASP A 373 -3.16 -15.84 -19.18
C ASP A 373 -4.36 -16.59 -19.76
N PRO A 374 -4.97 -17.52 -19.01
CA PRO A 374 -6.14 -18.26 -19.46
C PRO A 374 -7.31 -17.35 -19.89
N THR A 375 -7.26 -16.09 -19.51
CA THR A 375 -8.19 -15.08 -20.00
C THR A 375 -7.92 -14.65 -21.45
N GLY A 376 -6.79 -15.02 -22.04
CA GLY A 376 -6.39 -14.54 -23.36
C GLY A 376 -5.99 -13.06 -23.40
N ILE A 377 -5.88 -12.40 -22.24
CA ILE A 377 -5.38 -11.04 -22.12
C ILE A 377 -3.88 -11.11 -22.32
N ALA A 378 -3.47 -10.81 -23.53
CA ALA A 378 -2.06 -10.82 -23.88
C ALA A 378 -1.40 -9.56 -23.33
N ASN A 379 -0.21 -9.65 -22.99
CA ASN A 379 0.95 -8.81 -22.75
C ASN A 379 0.89 -7.31 -22.97
N ASN A 380 -0.17 -6.78 -23.52
CA ASN A 380 -0.32 -5.38 -23.86
C ASN A 380 -1.46 -4.81 -23.03
N GLU A 381 -1.46 -3.52 -22.87
CA GLU A 381 -2.57 -2.76 -22.33
C GLU A 381 -3.75 -2.87 -23.27
N ASP A 382 -4.50 -3.98 -23.19
CA ASP A 382 -5.70 -4.20 -23.99
C ASP A 382 -6.91 -3.65 -23.23
N SER A 383 -7.75 -2.91 -23.92
CA SER A 383 -9.03 -2.44 -23.39
C SER A 383 -10.15 -3.37 -23.85
N TYR A 384 -10.98 -3.77 -22.91
CA TYR A 384 -12.11 -4.66 -23.16
C TYR A 384 -13.39 -4.01 -22.67
N THR A 385 -14.44 -4.19 -23.45
CA THR A 385 -15.80 -3.84 -23.02
C THR A 385 -16.41 -5.07 -22.36
N MET A 386 -16.87 -4.90 -21.12
CA MET A 386 -17.45 -5.99 -20.35
C MET A 386 -18.74 -5.53 -19.66
N HIS A 387 -19.60 -6.49 -19.37
CA HIS A 387 -20.75 -6.26 -18.49
C HIS A 387 -20.29 -6.39 -17.05
N ALA A 388 -19.75 -5.31 -16.51
CA ALA A 388 -19.36 -5.25 -15.11
C ALA A 388 -20.61 -5.23 -14.25
N ASN A 389 -20.71 -6.18 -13.33
CA ASN A 389 -21.77 -6.29 -12.33
C ASN A 389 -23.19 -6.55 -12.88
N ALA A 390 -23.33 -6.78 -14.19
CA ALA A 390 -24.65 -6.86 -14.83
C ALA A 390 -25.42 -8.13 -14.49
N ASP A 391 -24.74 -9.25 -14.37
CA ASP A 391 -25.36 -10.54 -14.06
C ASP A 391 -25.19 -10.99 -12.60
N LYS A 392 -24.59 -10.14 -11.80
CA LYS A 392 -24.46 -10.33 -10.34
C LYS A 392 -23.96 -11.73 -9.96
N MET A 393 -22.93 -12.23 -10.66
CA MET A 393 -22.33 -13.55 -10.47
C MET A 393 -23.27 -14.74 -10.76
N GLN A 394 -24.21 -14.57 -11.68
CA GLN A 394 -25.10 -15.63 -12.14
C GLN A 394 -24.54 -16.31 -13.39
N ASN A 395 -24.78 -17.61 -13.55
CA ASN A 395 -24.49 -18.33 -14.78
C ASN A 395 -25.76 -18.90 -15.40
N ASP A 396 -25.78 -18.89 -16.72
CA ASP A 396 -26.84 -19.52 -17.51
C ASP A 396 -26.48 -20.98 -17.74
N ARG A 397 -27.47 -21.86 -17.63
CA ARG A 397 -27.29 -23.27 -17.90
C ARG A 397 -27.07 -23.52 -19.38
N VAL A 398 -26.23 -24.49 -19.69
CA VAL A 398 -26.16 -25.05 -21.06
C VAL A 398 -27.38 -25.93 -21.23
N LEU A 399 -28.24 -25.52 -22.15
CA LEU A 399 -29.48 -26.22 -22.45
C LEU A 399 -29.35 -26.98 -23.76
N GLY A 400 -29.86 -28.19 -23.78
CA GLY A 400 -29.99 -29.01 -24.99
C GLY A 400 -31.46 -29.35 -25.29
N ASN A 401 -31.76 -29.47 -26.52
CA ASN A 401 -33.06 -29.99 -26.97
C ASN A 401 -32.89 -31.43 -27.44
N ILE A 402 -33.77 -32.28 -26.99
CA ILE A 402 -33.85 -33.64 -27.47
C ILE A 402 -35.09 -33.74 -28.38
N LEU A 403 -34.86 -34.00 -29.64
CA LEU A 403 -35.93 -34.32 -30.59
C LEU A 403 -36.04 -35.83 -30.71
N LEU A 404 -37.13 -36.35 -30.18
CA LEU A 404 -37.44 -37.78 -30.34
C LEU A 404 -38.47 -37.95 -31.44
N THR A 405 -38.09 -38.70 -32.46
CA THR A 405 -39.02 -39.09 -33.54
C THR A 405 -39.27 -40.57 -33.44
N LYS A 406 -40.49 -40.91 -33.13
CA LYS A 406 -40.91 -42.32 -33.21
C LYS A 406 -41.32 -42.63 -34.65
N VAL A 407 -40.75 -43.69 -35.18
CA VAL A 407 -41.07 -44.17 -36.55
C VAL A 407 -41.54 -45.60 -36.46
N ASP A 408 -42.43 -45.95 -37.38
CA ASP A 408 -42.75 -47.33 -37.58
C ASP A 408 -41.57 -48.02 -38.29
N LEU A 409 -41.15 -49.15 -37.80
CA LEU A 409 -39.97 -49.85 -38.27
C LEU A 409 -40.18 -50.36 -39.70
N GLU A 410 -41.40 -50.77 -40.01
CA GLU A 410 -41.74 -51.27 -41.32
C GLU A 410 -41.87 -50.13 -42.36
N ALA A 411 -42.53 -49.05 -41.95
CA ALA A 411 -42.63 -47.85 -42.81
C ALA A 411 -41.24 -47.21 -43.03
N ALA A 412 -40.35 -47.16 -42.00
CA ALA A 412 -38.99 -46.67 -42.21
C ALA A 412 -38.15 -47.52 -43.15
N ARG A 413 -38.41 -48.81 -43.20
CA ARG A 413 -37.73 -49.70 -44.13
C ARG A 413 -38.35 -49.71 -45.57
N TYR A 414 -39.60 -49.35 -45.71
CA TYR A 414 -40.36 -49.50 -46.95
C TYR A 414 -41.04 -48.22 -47.42
N LEU A 415 -40.46 -47.06 -47.06
CA LEU A 415 -40.97 -45.73 -47.47
C LEU A 415 -41.21 -45.57 -48.97
N ALA A 416 -40.69 -46.49 -49.83
CA ALA A 416 -40.91 -46.52 -51.25
C ALA A 416 -42.04 -47.46 -51.71
N ALA A 417 -42.67 -48.25 -50.85
CA ALA A 417 -43.57 -49.33 -51.19
C ALA A 417 -44.94 -49.27 -50.50
N GLY A 418 -45.48 -48.12 -50.24
CA GLY A 418 -46.78 -47.94 -49.62
C GLY A 418 -46.92 -48.70 -48.30
N SER A 419 -46.81 -48.02 -47.27
CA SER A 419 -46.86 -48.59 -45.91
C SER A 419 -48.19 -49.26 -45.64
N ASN A 420 -48.19 -50.47 -45.16
CA ASN A 420 -49.34 -51.11 -44.53
C ASN A 420 -49.56 -50.73 -43.10
N GLY A 421 -49.00 -49.60 -42.66
CA GLY A 421 -49.04 -49.24 -41.29
C GLY A 421 -50.29 -48.54 -40.86
N ASP A 422 -51.34 -49.31 -40.56
CA ASP A 422 -52.51 -48.79 -39.87
C ASP A 422 -52.24 -48.52 -38.35
N THR A 423 -51.04 -48.72 -37.91
CA THR A 423 -50.65 -48.43 -36.52
C THR A 423 -50.34 -46.97 -36.34
N THR A 424 -51.21 -46.31 -35.60
CA THR A 424 -50.92 -44.93 -35.16
C THR A 424 -49.80 -44.95 -34.13
N LEU A 425 -48.88 -44.04 -34.30
CA LEU A 425 -47.82 -43.79 -33.31
C LEU A 425 -48.26 -42.77 -32.24
N GLU A 426 -49.53 -42.34 -32.36
CA GLU A 426 -50.16 -41.45 -31.41
C GLU A 426 -50.34 -42.12 -30.04
N GLY A 427 -50.12 -41.33 -28.94
CA GLY A 427 -50.24 -41.80 -27.57
C GLY A 427 -49.02 -42.53 -27.01
N ALA A 428 -47.91 -42.57 -27.76
CA ALA A 428 -46.66 -43.07 -27.16
C ALA A 428 -46.20 -42.10 -26.07
N VAL A 429 -45.96 -42.63 -24.88
CA VAL A 429 -45.42 -41.90 -23.74
C VAL A 429 -43.97 -42.31 -23.51
N TYR A 430 -43.11 -41.35 -23.28
CA TYR A 430 -41.72 -41.59 -23.00
C TYR A 430 -41.32 -40.93 -21.71
N ASP A 431 -40.56 -41.64 -20.91
CA ASP A 431 -39.89 -41.11 -19.76
C ASP A 431 -38.43 -40.76 -20.13
N LEU A 432 -37.96 -39.59 -19.73
CA LEU A 432 -36.59 -39.20 -19.95
C LEU A 432 -35.80 -39.38 -18.65
N TYR A 433 -34.74 -40.14 -18.73
CA TYR A 433 -33.83 -40.38 -17.61
C TYR A 433 -32.46 -39.84 -18.00
N ALA A 434 -31.77 -39.22 -17.00
CA ALA A 434 -30.36 -38.92 -17.16
C ALA A 434 -29.54 -40.20 -17.10
N ALA A 435 -28.49 -40.29 -17.91
CA ALA A 435 -27.53 -41.39 -17.83
C ALA A 435 -26.64 -41.24 -16.61
N ASP A 436 -26.20 -42.35 -16.06
CA ASP A 436 -25.35 -42.40 -14.87
C ASP A 436 -24.00 -41.68 -15.04
N THR A 437 -23.61 -41.42 -16.27
CA THR A 437 -22.36 -40.75 -16.63
C THR A 437 -22.51 -39.27 -16.98
N ILE A 438 -23.71 -38.72 -16.93
CA ILE A 438 -23.93 -37.28 -17.17
C ILE A 438 -23.60 -36.54 -15.89
N GLU A 439 -22.62 -35.68 -15.98
CA GLU A 439 -22.29 -34.76 -14.92
C GLU A 439 -23.39 -33.69 -14.79
N HIS A 440 -23.95 -33.52 -13.61
CA HIS A 440 -24.95 -32.49 -13.34
C HIS A 440 -24.35 -31.10 -13.46
N PRO A 441 -25.09 -30.13 -14.02
CA PRO A 441 -24.62 -28.76 -14.11
C PRO A 441 -24.24 -28.14 -12.76
N ASP A 442 -24.80 -28.62 -11.66
CA ASP A 442 -24.49 -28.12 -10.31
C ASP A 442 -23.28 -28.82 -9.67
N GLY A 443 -22.50 -29.59 -10.44
CA GLY A 443 -21.29 -30.25 -10.00
C GLY A 443 -21.50 -31.45 -9.08
N VAL A 444 -22.72 -31.95 -8.99
CA VAL A 444 -22.97 -33.20 -8.28
C VAL A 444 -22.68 -34.37 -9.22
N SER A 445 -21.52 -34.99 -9.04
CA SER A 445 -21.25 -36.28 -9.64
C SER A 445 -21.96 -37.36 -8.83
N GLY A 446 -22.83 -38.15 -9.46
CA GLY A 446 -23.50 -39.25 -8.78
C GLY A 446 -24.48 -39.96 -9.67
N VAL A 447 -24.82 -41.14 -9.31
CA VAL A 447 -25.88 -41.95 -9.94
C VAL A 447 -27.15 -41.11 -9.84
N VAL A 448 -27.62 -40.62 -10.97
CA VAL A 448 -28.96 -40.03 -11.04
C VAL A 448 -29.93 -41.14 -10.77
N ASP A 449 -30.61 -41.01 -9.63
CA ASP A 449 -31.65 -41.96 -9.26
C ASP A 449 -32.67 -41.99 -10.42
N ARG A 450 -33.07 -43.18 -10.87
CA ARG A 450 -34.01 -43.37 -11.99
C ARG A 450 -35.42 -42.89 -11.65
N ALA A 451 -35.60 -42.20 -10.57
CA ALA A 451 -36.85 -41.49 -10.28
C ALA A 451 -37.01 -40.33 -11.28
N PRO A 452 -38.18 -40.11 -11.85
CA PRO A 452 -38.43 -38.98 -12.74
C PRO A 452 -37.98 -37.71 -12.02
N ALA A 453 -37.05 -37.00 -12.60
CA ALA A 453 -36.47 -35.80 -11.99
C ALA A 453 -37.61 -34.78 -11.70
N PRO A 454 -37.98 -34.52 -10.45
CA PRO A 454 -39.10 -33.65 -10.14
C PRO A 454 -38.79 -32.16 -10.30
N GLN A 455 -37.71 -31.82 -10.97
CA GLN A 455 -37.19 -30.44 -10.98
C GLN A 455 -36.91 -29.86 -12.34
N VAL A 456 -37.59 -30.33 -13.37
CA VAL A 456 -37.66 -29.56 -14.59
C VAL A 456 -38.63 -28.41 -14.35
N PRO A 457 -38.22 -27.13 -14.57
CA PRO A 457 -39.13 -25.99 -14.45
C PRO A 457 -40.45 -26.28 -15.18
N ALA A 458 -41.59 -25.86 -14.62
CA ALA A 458 -42.92 -26.19 -15.14
C ALA A 458 -43.09 -25.90 -16.65
N ARG A 459 -42.36 -24.97 -17.23
CA ARG A 459 -42.31 -24.66 -18.65
C ARG A 459 -41.72 -25.80 -19.51
N TYR A 460 -40.96 -26.71 -18.91
CA TYR A 460 -40.37 -27.87 -19.59
C TYR A 460 -41.11 -29.17 -19.28
N ALA A 461 -41.87 -29.20 -18.19
CA ALA A 461 -42.71 -30.35 -17.84
C ALA A 461 -43.78 -30.61 -18.92
N ALA A 462 -44.24 -29.56 -19.61
CA ALA A 462 -45.17 -29.69 -20.73
C ALA A 462 -44.54 -30.28 -22.00
N ALA A 463 -43.20 -30.20 -22.13
CA ALA A 463 -42.48 -30.74 -23.31
C ALA A 463 -42.09 -32.22 -23.11
N THR A 464 -42.20 -32.78 -21.92
CA THR A 464 -41.88 -34.19 -21.66
C THR A 464 -43.02 -35.15 -21.97
N GLN A 465 -44.23 -34.66 -22.25
CA GLN A 465 -45.28 -35.45 -22.85
C GLN A 465 -45.31 -35.23 -24.37
N LEU A 466 -44.42 -35.89 -25.05
CA LEU A 466 -44.51 -36.03 -26.52
C LEU A 466 -45.62 -37.03 -26.82
N HIS A 467 -46.82 -36.49 -27.15
CA HIS A 467 -47.83 -37.35 -27.74
C HIS A 467 -47.43 -37.66 -29.19
N GLY A 468 -47.18 -38.89 -29.50
CA GLY A 468 -46.98 -39.35 -30.84
C GLY A 468 -48.27 -39.06 -31.65
N ARG A 469 -48.11 -38.44 -32.79
CA ARG A 469 -49.12 -38.38 -33.85
C ARG A 469 -48.83 -39.43 -34.89
#